data_a7bf8617673afce329d77d5b6f690dad
#
_entry.id   a7bf8617673afce329d77d5b6f690dad
#
_cell.length_a   1.000
_cell.length_b   1.000
_cell.length_c   1.000
_cell.angle_alpha   90.00
_cell.angle_beta   90.00
_cell.angle_gamma   90.00
#
_symmetry.space_group_name_H-M   'P 1'
#
loop_
_entity.id
_entity.type
_entity.pdbx_description
1 polymer ?
#
loop_
_entity_poly.entity_id
_entity_poly.type
_entity_poly.pdbx_seq_one_letter_code
_entity_poly.pdbx_strand_id
1 'polypeptide(L)'
;MRKNSIKNTRINMEVQRELSEIIRTEIKDPRVNGAMTSVVAVEVTPDLKYCKAYISVLGDEERAKDALTGLKSAVGYIRRELAHRVNLRNTPEITFVLDHSIEYGVNMSRLIDEVTKDLKD
;
A
#
# COMPACT_ATOMS: atom_id res chain seq x y z
N MET A 1 -11.43 -9.16 -12.06
CA MET A 1 -11.56 -9.28 -11.70
C MET A 1 -11.89 -9.39 -10.85
N ARG A 2 -12.08 -9.31 -10.53
CA ARG A 2 -12.25 -9.45 -9.81
C ARG A 2 -13.10 -9.74 -9.17
N LYS A 3 -13.35 -10.07 -8.90
CA LYS A 3 -14.18 -10.64 -8.29
C LYS A 3 -14.21 -10.45 -6.91
N ASN A 4 -13.96 -9.34 -6.34
CA ASN A 4 -14.14 -9.06 -4.95
C ASN A 4 -15.62 -9.00 -4.65
N SER A 5 -16.05 -9.72 -3.67
CA SER A 5 -17.41 -9.59 -3.19
C SER A 5 -17.55 -8.22 -2.54
N ILE A 6 -18.79 -7.80 -2.35
CA ILE A 6 -19.08 -6.54 -1.69
C ILE A 6 -18.46 -6.54 -0.28
N LYS A 7 -18.51 -7.67 0.37
CA LYS A 7 -17.95 -7.82 1.69
C LYS A 7 -16.46 -7.57 1.70
N ASN A 8 -15.76 -8.11 0.73
CA ASN A 8 -14.33 -7.89 0.62
C ASN A 8 -13.99 -6.46 0.31
N THR A 9 -14.81 -5.81 -0.49
CA THR A 9 -14.60 -4.41 -0.80
C THR A 9 -14.67 -3.56 0.46
N ARG A 10 -15.67 -3.82 1.31
CA ARG A 10 -15.79 -3.07 2.54
C ARG A 10 -14.61 -3.32 3.47
N ILE A 11 -14.19 -4.57 3.58
CA ILE A 11 -13.04 -4.91 4.40
C ILE A 11 -11.80 -4.21 3.87
N ASN A 12 -11.61 -4.23 2.56
CA ASN A 12 -10.46 -3.58 1.96
C ASN A 12 -10.43 -2.09 2.29
N MET A 13 -11.56 -1.43 2.20
CA MET A 13 -11.62 -0.01 2.49
C MET A 13 -11.32 0.28 3.96
N GLU A 14 -11.85 -0.55 4.84
CA GLU A 14 -11.64 -0.37 6.26
C GLU A 14 -10.17 -0.59 6.62
N VAL A 15 -9.59 -1.65 6.09
CA VAL A 15 -8.18 -1.95 6.34
C VAL A 15 -7.31 -0.86 5.77
N GLN A 16 -7.63 -0.37 4.57
CA GLN A 16 -6.85 0.68 3.96
C GLN A 16 -6.85 1.94 4.82
N ARG A 17 -8.01 2.31 5.32
CA ARG A 17 -8.12 3.51 6.14
C ARG A 17 -7.30 3.38 7.43
N GLU A 18 -7.40 2.24 8.09
CA GLU A 18 -6.68 2.07 9.33
C GLU A 18 -5.18 1.92 9.11
N LEU A 19 -4.77 1.25 8.04
CA LEU A 19 -3.36 1.17 7.72
C LEU A 19 -2.78 2.53 7.43
N SER A 20 -3.51 3.37 6.70
CA SER A 20 -3.05 4.73 6.43
C SER A 20 -2.83 5.48 7.72
N GLU A 21 -3.75 5.35 8.65
CA GLU A 21 -3.64 6.05 9.91
C GLU A 21 -2.46 5.55 10.73
N ILE A 22 -2.29 4.23 10.78
CA ILE A 22 -1.18 3.64 11.53
C ILE A 22 0.15 4.11 10.96
N ILE A 23 0.30 4.10 9.66
CA ILE A 23 1.55 4.50 9.03
C ILE A 23 1.81 5.96 9.26
N ARG A 24 0.77 6.79 9.21
CA ARG A 24 0.95 8.22 9.36
C ARG A 24 1.28 8.61 10.80
N THR A 25 0.70 7.93 11.78
CA THR A 25 0.79 8.39 13.16
C THR A 25 1.59 7.49 14.09
N GLU A 26 1.73 6.22 13.77
CA GLU A 26 2.28 5.28 14.74
C GLU A 26 3.67 4.75 14.39
N ILE A 27 4.09 4.90 13.14
CA ILE A 27 5.38 4.35 12.74
C ILE A 27 6.46 5.39 13.03
N LYS A 28 7.46 4.99 13.78
CA LYS A 28 8.52 5.89 14.19
C LYS A 28 9.85 5.61 13.51
N ASP A 29 9.86 4.69 12.57
CA ASP A 29 11.06 4.40 11.82
C ASP A 29 11.42 5.58 10.92
N PRO A 30 12.62 6.14 11.03
CA PRO A 30 12.97 7.31 10.23
C PRO A 30 12.97 7.07 8.74
N ARG A 31 13.01 5.81 8.31
CA ARG A 31 12.92 5.49 6.89
C ARG A 31 11.50 5.67 6.35
N VAL A 32 10.51 5.76 7.23
CA VAL A 32 9.11 5.89 6.82
C VAL A 32 8.64 7.29 7.16
N ASN A 33 8.44 8.10 6.14
CA ASN A 33 7.91 9.45 6.34
C ASN A 33 6.41 9.37 6.12
N GLY A 34 5.65 9.48 7.22
CA GLY A 34 4.21 9.32 7.15
C GLY A 34 3.52 10.34 6.27
N ALA A 35 4.10 11.54 6.16
CA ALA A 35 3.51 12.57 5.32
C ALA A 35 3.69 12.27 3.84
N MET A 36 4.69 11.48 3.50
CA MET A 36 5.00 11.18 2.10
C MET A 36 4.67 9.75 1.71
N THR A 37 4.14 8.97 2.63
CA THR A 37 3.83 7.57 2.39
C THR A 37 2.33 7.37 2.44
N SER A 38 1.78 6.79 1.39
CA SER A 38 0.34 6.59 1.28
C SER A 38 0.01 5.15 0.98
N VAL A 39 -1.08 4.65 1.57
CA VAL A 39 -1.63 3.37 1.20
C VAL A 39 -2.67 3.64 0.12
N VAL A 40 -2.37 3.26 -1.11
CA VAL A 40 -3.25 3.60 -2.23
C VAL A 40 -4.27 2.53 -2.52
N ALA A 41 -4.01 1.30 -2.10
CA ALA A 41 -4.96 0.22 -2.28
C ALA A 41 -4.62 -0.92 -1.34
N VAL A 42 -5.61 -1.74 -1.05
CA VAL A 42 -5.44 -2.91 -0.20
C VAL A 42 -6.26 -4.04 -0.78
N GLU A 43 -5.69 -5.21 -0.81
CA GLU A 43 -6.39 -6.42 -1.22
C GLU A 43 -6.28 -7.47 -0.13
N VAL A 44 -7.39 -7.77 0.50
CA VAL A 44 -7.45 -8.81 1.53
C VAL A 44 -8.09 -10.04 0.91
N THR A 45 -7.47 -11.20 1.12
CA THR A 45 -8.03 -12.43 0.57
C THR A 45 -9.34 -12.77 1.26
N PRO A 46 -10.24 -13.50 0.57
CA PRO A 46 -11.55 -13.80 1.17
C PRO A 46 -11.47 -14.57 2.48
N ASP A 47 -10.43 -15.37 2.66
CA ASP A 47 -10.24 -16.11 3.91
C ASP A 47 -9.56 -15.28 5.00
N LEU A 48 -9.25 -14.02 4.71
CA LEU A 48 -8.63 -13.09 5.66
C LEU A 48 -7.25 -13.54 6.11
N LYS A 49 -6.56 -14.33 5.31
CA LYS A 49 -5.23 -14.80 5.69
C LYS A 49 -4.13 -13.88 5.20
N TYR A 50 -4.34 -13.22 4.08
CA TYR A 50 -3.29 -12.41 3.47
C TYR A 50 -3.85 -11.06 3.04
N CYS A 51 -3.01 -10.05 3.14
CA CYS A 51 -3.35 -8.70 2.74
C CYS A 51 -2.19 -8.12 1.98
N LYS A 52 -2.45 -7.63 0.77
CA LYS A 52 -1.46 -6.94 -0.01
C LYS A 52 -1.77 -5.45 0.07
N ALA A 53 -0.83 -4.68 0.57
CA ALA A 53 -0.99 -3.25 0.72
C ALA A 53 -0.09 -2.54 -0.27
N TYR A 54 -0.69 -1.76 -1.14
CA TYR A 54 0.03 -1.03 -2.17
C TYR A 54 0.39 0.34 -1.63
N ILE A 55 1.68 0.63 -1.60
CA ILE A 55 2.23 1.82 -0.96
C ILE A 55 2.82 2.73 -2.02
N SER A 56 2.47 4.00 -1.95
CA SER A 56 3.06 5.02 -2.79
C SER A 56 3.89 5.94 -1.91
N VAL A 57 5.11 6.25 -2.34
CA VAL A 57 6.02 7.10 -1.58
C VAL A 57 6.47 8.23 -2.48
N LEU A 58 6.28 9.45 -2.01
CA LEU A 58 6.78 10.62 -2.73
C LEU A 58 8.27 10.72 -2.51
N GLY A 59 8.99 11.02 -3.59
CA GLY A 59 10.43 11.14 -3.53
C GLY A 59 11.07 10.24 -4.55
N ASP A 60 12.36 10.05 -4.42
CA ASP A 60 13.09 9.22 -5.39
C ASP A 60 12.94 7.75 -5.05
N GLU A 61 13.51 6.94 -5.91
CA GLU A 61 13.37 5.49 -5.78
C GLU A 61 14.03 4.98 -4.51
N GLU A 62 15.10 5.61 -4.11
CA GLU A 62 15.79 5.20 -2.91
C GLU A 62 14.94 5.44 -1.67
N ARG A 63 14.25 6.57 -1.62
CA ARG A 63 13.34 6.84 -0.52
C ARG A 63 12.21 5.84 -0.48
N ALA A 64 11.71 5.46 -1.64
CA ALA A 64 10.65 4.47 -1.72
C ALA A 64 11.11 3.14 -1.18
N LYS A 65 12.31 2.73 -1.54
CA LYS A 65 12.86 1.48 -1.04
C LYS A 65 13.09 1.51 0.46
N ASP A 66 13.59 2.63 0.95
CA ASP A 66 13.80 2.80 2.39
C ASP A 66 12.50 2.70 3.15
N ALA A 67 11.46 3.37 2.64
CA ALA A 67 10.16 3.33 3.28
C ALA A 67 9.62 1.90 3.31
N LEU A 68 9.76 1.18 2.21
CA LEU A 68 9.30 -0.19 2.15
C LEU A 68 10.02 -1.06 3.16
N THR A 69 11.33 -0.88 3.27
CA THR A 69 12.12 -1.64 4.24
C THR A 69 11.66 -1.33 5.66
N GLY A 70 11.42 -0.06 5.95
CA GLY A 70 10.95 0.33 7.26
C GLY A 70 9.58 -0.26 7.59
N LEU A 71 8.68 -0.27 6.61
CA LEU A 71 7.36 -0.84 6.81
C LEU A 71 7.45 -2.34 7.05
N LYS A 72 8.31 -3.02 6.30
CA LYS A 72 8.49 -4.45 6.51
C LYS A 72 9.05 -4.75 7.90
N SER A 73 9.95 -3.90 8.37
CA SER A 73 10.48 -4.07 9.71
C SER A 73 9.42 -3.88 10.77
N ALA A 74 8.45 -3.03 10.52
CA ALA A 74 7.41 -2.72 11.48
C ALA A 74 6.16 -3.56 11.31
N VAL A 75 6.17 -4.55 10.43
CA VAL A 75 4.95 -5.25 10.08
C VAL A 75 4.27 -5.93 11.27
N GLY A 76 5.06 -6.44 12.21
CA GLY A 76 4.48 -7.07 13.39
C GLY A 76 3.69 -6.08 14.23
N TYR A 77 4.26 -4.90 14.43
CA TYR A 77 3.59 -3.85 15.15
C TYR A 77 2.34 -3.38 14.40
N ILE A 78 2.47 -3.22 13.09
CA ILE A 78 1.35 -2.77 12.26
C ILE A 78 0.21 -3.76 12.34
N ARG A 79 0.50 -5.06 12.27
CA ARG A 79 -0.55 -6.06 12.38
C ARG A 79 -1.26 -6.00 13.72
N ARG A 80 -0.50 -5.80 14.77
CA ARG A 80 -1.06 -5.72 16.13
C ARG A 80 -2.00 -4.52 16.24
N GLU A 81 -1.56 -3.38 15.71
CA GLU A 81 -2.40 -2.20 15.74
C GLU A 81 -3.63 -2.38 14.88
N LEU A 82 -3.48 -3.01 13.73
CA LEU A 82 -4.61 -3.25 12.87
C LEU A 82 -5.64 -4.15 13.57
N ALA A 83 -5.17 -5.15 14.29
CA ALA A 83 -6.06 -6.05 15.00
C ALA A 83 -6.88 -5.31 16.05
N HIS A 84 -6.31 -4.26 16.64
CA HIS A 84 -7.04 -3.47 17.62
C HIS A 84 -8.05 -2.54 16.99
N ARG A 85 -7.81 -2.13 15.75
CA ARG A 85 -8.63 -1.11 15.12
C ARG A 85 -9.73 -1.68 14.23
N VAL A 86 -9.49 -2.86 13.66
CA VAL A 86 -10.44 -3.47 12.75
C VAL A 86 -10.85 -4.82 13.34
N ASN A 87 -12.15 -4.99 13.50
CA ASN A 87 -12.65 -6.23 14.08
C ASN A 87 -12.79 -7.28 13.00
N LEU A 88 -11.72 -7.98 12.74
CA LEU A 88 -11.70 -9.06 11.76
C LEU A 88 -11.57 -10.39 12.49
N ARG A 89 -12.16 -11.41 11.87
CA ARG A 89 -12.08 -12.74 12.45
C ARG A 89 -10.62 -13.19 12.57
N ASN A 90 -9.81 -12.75 11.64
CA ASN A 90 -8.40 -13.08 11.59
C ASN A 90 -7.63 -11.88 11.07
N THR A 91 -6.49 -11.58 11.69
CA THR A 91 -5.65 -10.48 11.21
C THR A 91 -4.74 -11.01 10.12
N PRO A 92 -4.85 -10.51 8.90
CA PRO A 92 -4.08 -11.07 7.80
C PRO A 92 -2.60 -10.74 7.89
N GLU A 93 -1.81 -11.58 7.25
CA GLU A 93 -0.40 -11.24 7.03
C GLU A 93 -0.35 -10.14 5.99
N ILE A 94 0.46 -9.12 6.26
CA ILE A 94 0.52 -7.96 5.39
C ILE A 94 1.80 -8.01 4.56
N THR A 95 1.65 -7.86 3.26
CA THR A 95 2.76 -7.71 2.34
C THR A 95 2.66 -6.31 1.75
N PHE A 96 3.73 -5.53 1.90
CA PHE A 96 3.78 -4.19 1.34
C PHE A 96 4.42 -4.23 -0.03
N VAL A 97 3.76 -3.59 -0.99
CA VAL A 97 4.21 -3.55 -2.37
C VAL A 97 4.25 -2.10 -2.80
N LEU A 98 5.33 -1.70 -3.44
CA LEU A 98 5.40 -0.35 -3.97
C LEU A 98 4.48 -0.24 -5.18
N ASP A 99 3.67 0.80 -5.17
CA ASP A 99 2.77 1.08 -6.26
C ASP A 99 3.18 2.41 -6.87
N HIS A 100 3.54 2.39 -8.12
CA HIS A 100 4.02 3.59 -8.81
C HIS A 100 2.91 4.32 -9.54
N SER A 101 1.65 4.03 -9.20
CA SER A 101 0.56 4.64 -9.92
C SER A 101 0.54 6.17 -9.80
N ILE A 102 0.97 6.70 -8.66
CA ILE A 102 1.04 8.15 -8.51
C ILE A 102 2.16 8.72 -9.38
N GLU A 103 3.30 8.07 -9.39
CA GLU A 103 4.37 8.45 -10.29
C GLU A 103 3.93 8.33 -11.73
N TYR A 104 3.24 7.25 -12.04
CA TYR A 104 2.64 7.09 -13.35
C TYR A 104 1.71 8.24 -13.64
N GLY A 105 0.89 8.64 -12.69
CA GLY A 105 -0.02 9.76 -12.88
C GLY A 105 0.70 11.04 -13.22
N VAL A 106 1.82 11.30 -12.57
CA VAL A 106 2.61 12.48 -12.82
C VAL A 106 3.35 12.38 -14.15
N ASN A 107 3.89 11.22 -14.44
CA ASN A 107 4.73 11.03 -15.63
C ASN A 107 4.03 10.25 -16.73
N MET A 108 2.74 10.06 -16.59
CA MET A 108 2.00 9.18 -17.48
C MET A 108 2.14 9.60 -18.92
N SER A 109 2.01 10.90 -19.20
CA SER A 109 2.10 11.35 -20.57
C SER A 109 3.45 11.02 -21.16
N ARG A 110 4.51 11.23 -20.41
CA ARG A 110 5.84 10.95 -20.90
C ARG A 110 6.03 9.48 -21.18
N LEU A 111 5.56 8.65 -20.24
CA LEU A 111 5.68 7.22 -20.38
C LEU A 111 4.88 6.70 -21.57
N ILE A 112 3.68 7.21 -21.73
CA ILE A 112 2.84 6.82 -22.84
C ILE A 112 3.46 7.25 -24.15
N ASP A 113 4.05 8.44 -24.18
CA ASP A 113 4.71 8.92 -25.38
C ASP A 113 5.84 8.01 -25.78
N GLU A 114 6.64 7.58 -24.83
CA GLU A 114 7.74 6.68 -25.11
C GLU A 114 7.27 5.36 -25.66
N VAL A 115 6.25 4.80 -25.03
CA VAL A 115 5.72 3.53 -25.48
C VAL A 115 5.12 3.67 -26.88
N THR A 116 4.43 4.75 -27.11
CA THR A 116 3.82 5.01 -28.42
C THR A 116 4.88 5.16 -29.49
N LYS A 117 5.98 5.82 -29.17
CA LYS A 117 7.07 5.94 -30.11
C LYS A 117 7.62 4.58 -30.48
N ASP A 118 7.84 3.74 -29.50
CA ASP A 118 8.35 2.40 -29.74
C ASP A 118 7.39 1.62 -30.62
N LEU A 119 6.12 1.75 -30.34
CA LEU A 119 5.13 1.02 -31.10
C LEU A 119 5.05 1.49 -32.55
N LYS A 120 5.28 2.78 -32.78
CA LYS A 120 5.25 3.32 -34.11
C LYS A 120 6.46 2.90 -34.93
N ASP A 121 7.52 2.66 -34.29
CA ASP A 121 8.72 2.20 -34.94
C ASP A 121 8.60 0.75 -35.30
#